data_7789175d66481aed52f8fd784082ed3f
#
_entry.id   7789175d66481aed52f8fd784082ed3f
#
_cell.length_a   1.000
_cell.length_b   1.000
_cell.length_c   1.000
_cell.angle_alpha   90.00
_cell.angle_beta   90.00
_cell.angle_gamma   90.00
#
_symmetry.space_group_name_H-M   'P 1'
#
loop_
_entity.id
_entity.type
_entity.pdbx_description
1 polymer ?
#
loop_
_entity_poly.entity_id
_entity_poly.type
_entity_poly.pdbx_seq_one_letter_code
_entity_poly.pdbx_strand_id
1 'polypeptide(L)'
;MPPRPTAGRFLTALPVYNEAAHVDGVLDEVLRFTHDVLVVDDGSTDGTADRLARRHDIRVVRHEANRGYGAALATAYATTLAGPWDGLVTIDCDGQHQPRLIPDFIAAASSGDADIVSGSRYLARFPGDSAPPAARRRINAEITKEINSRLGLSLTDAFCGFKAYTRRALERLHITEAGYAMPLEAWVQAAAAGLRIVELPVPLVYLDLARSFGGALDDASTRLAYYRDVLDRAEAAAASHVAVTAT
;
A
#
# COMPACT_ATOMS: atom_id res chain seq x y z
N MET A 1 -24.65 -23.50 -10.70
CA MET A 1 -23.53 -22.67 -10.22
C MET A 1 -23.88 -22.17 -8.84
N PRO A 2 -23.01 -22.29 -7.84
CA PRO A 2 -23.24 -21.60 -6.58
C PRO A 2 -23.28 -20.09 -6.84
N PRO A 3 -24.10 -19.32 -6.10
CA PRO A 3 -24.11 -17.86 -6.24
C PRO A 3 -22.68 -17.35 -5.98
N ARG A 4 -22.22 -16.42 -6.84
CA ARG A 4 -20.96 -15.70 -6.56
C ARG A 4 -21.13 -15.06 -5.17
N PRO A 5 -20.12 -15.19 -4.27
CA PRO A 5 -20.17 -14.45 -3.04
C PRO A 5 -20.36 -12.97 -3.39
N THR A 6 -21.28 -12.31 -2.69
CA THR A 6 -21.44 -10.86 -2.80
C THR A 6 -20.09 -10.25 -2.47
N ALA A 7 -19.53 -9.47 -3.39
CA ALA A 7 -18.26 -8.79 -3.14
C ALA A 7 -18.38 -8.00 -1.83
N GLY A 8 -17.43 -8.20 -0.93
CA GLY A 8 -17.40 -7.47 0.34
C GLY A 8 -17.35 -5.96 0.10
N ARG A 9 -17.80 -5.19 1.08
CA ARG A 9 -17.73 -3.72 1.03
C ARG A 9 -16.33 -3.26 1.43
N PHE A 10 -15.57 -2.75 0.49
CA PHE A 10 -14.20 -2.27 0.71
C PHE A 10 -14.13 -0.75 0.67
N LEU A 11 -13.36 -0.16 1.58
CA LEU A 11 -12.93 1.22 1.49
C LEU A 11 -11.74 1.29 0.53
N THR A 12 -11.70 2.27 -0.37
CA THR A 12 -10.52 2.53 -1.20
C THR A 12 -9.82 3.77 -0.65
N ALA A 13 -8.58 3.62 -0.20
CA ALA A 13 -7.81 4.70 0.41
C ALA A 13 -6.64 5.14 -0.47
N LEU A 14 -6.47 6.46 -0.56
CA LEU A 14 -5.35 7.11 -1.23
C LEU A 14 -4.56 7.93 -0.18
N PRO A 15 -3.30 7.55 0.12
CA PRO A 15 -2.37 8.44 0.82
C PRO A 15 -1.96 9.56 -0.14
N VAL A 16 -2.04 10.80 0.32
CA VAL A 16 -1.80 11.98 -0.52
C VAL A 16 -0.88 12.96 0.22
N TYR A 17 0.16 13.41 -0.45
CA TYR A 17 1.00 14.51 0.01
C TYR A 17 1.54 15.30 -1.17
N ASN A 18 1.11 16.58 -1.31
CA ASN A 18 1.52 17.48 -2.38
C ASN A 18 1.24 16.93 -3.80
N GLU A 19 0.00 16.54 -4.05
CA GLU A 19 -0.47 15.98 -5.32
C GLU A 19 -1.49 16.89 -6.04
N ALA A 20 -1.40 18.22 -5.86
CA ALA A 20 -2.34 19.16 -6.47
C ALA A 20 -2.45 19.02 -8.01
N ALA A 21 -1.39 18.55 -8.69
CA ALA A 21 -1.40 18.35 -10.12
C ALA A 21 -2.19 17.10 -10.56
N HIS A 22 -2.33 16.09 -9.69
CA HIS A 22 -2.85 14.77 -10.07
C HIS A 22 -4.14 14.38 -9.35
N VAL A 23 -4.38 14.92 -8.14
CA VAL A 23 -5.40 14.43 -7.22
C VAL A 23 -6.81 14.41 -7.82
N ASP A 24 -7.23 15.45 -8.54
CA ASP A 24 -8.57 15.49 -9.13
C ASP A 24 -8.75 14.40 -10.20
N GLY A 25 -7.79 14.29 -11.14
CA GLY A 25 -7.86 13.30 -12.21
C GLY A 25 -7.79 11.86 -11.71
N VAL A 26 -6.98 11.59 -10.68
CA VAL A 26 -6.89 10.26 -10.08
C VAL A 26 -8.19 9.92 -9.34
N LEU A 27 -8.76 10.87 -8.58
CA LEU A 27 -10.02 10.65 -7.88
C LEU A 27 -11.19 10.43 -8.83
N ASP A 28 -11.27 11.20 -9.92
CA ASP A 28 -12.31 11.02 -10.93
C ASP A 28 -12.24 9.63 -11.57
N GLU A 29 -11.02 9.12 -11.81
CA GLU A 29 -10.85 7.77 -12.34
C GLU A 29 -11.16 6.69 -11.30
N VAL A 30 -10.75 6.85 -10.04
CA VAL A 30 -11.05 5.92 -8.93
C VAL A 30 -12.56 5.79 -8.72
N LEU A 31 -13.29 6.90 -8.71
CA LEU A 31 -14.74 6.94 -8.50
C LEU A 31 -15.57 6.26 -9.60
N ARG A 32 -14.96 5.97 -10.74
CA ARG A 32 -15.59 5.13 -11.77
C ARG A 32 -15.71 3.66 -11.37
N PHE A 33 -14.90 3.21 -10.41
CA PHE A 33 -14.79 1.80 -10.04
C PHE A 33 -15.16 1.50 -8.58
N THR A 34 -15.26 2.53 -7.74
CA THR A 34 -15.66 2.41 -6.32
C THR A 34 -16.31 3.70 -5.84
N HIS A 35 -17.17 3.60 -4.82
CA HIS A 35 -17.86 4.75 -4.23
C HIS A 35 -17.47 5.02 -2.76
N ASP A 36 -16.89 4.05 -2.08
CA ASP A 36 -16.35 4.23 -0.74
C ASP A 36 -14.87 4.65 -0.85
N VAL A 37 -14.61 5.95 -0.99
CA VAL A 37 -13.27 6.51 -1.16
C VAL A 37 -12.87 7.33 0.04
N LEU A 38 -11.64 7.11 0.52
CA LEU A 38 -10.96 7.87 1.56
C LEU A 38 -9.67 8.47 1.01
N VAL A 39 -9.49 9.75 1.19
CA VAL A 39 -8.17 10.39 1.03
C VAL A 39 -7.60 10.67 2.40
N VAL A 40 -6.36 10.26 2.63
CA VAL A 40 -5.57 10.70 3.78
C VAL A 40 -4.57 11.74 3.30
N ASP A 41 -4.88 13.02 3.50
CA ASP A 41 -3.99 14.15 3.20
C ASP A 41 -2.96 14.30 4.31
N ASP A 42 -1.75 13.92 4.03
CA ASP A 42 -0.63 13.92 4.97
C ASP A 42 0.00 15.32 5.14
N GLY A 43 -0.85 16.34 5.37
CA GLY A 43 -0.40 17.69 5.63
C GLY A 43 0.10 18.43 4.39
N SER A 44 -0.55 18.28 3.24
CA SER A 44 -0.17 18.95 1.99
C SER A 44 -0.15 20.47 2.10
N THR A 45 0.78 21.11 1.38
CA THR A 45 1.05 22.56 1.37
C THR A 45 1.02 23.20 -0.01
N ASP A 46 0.75 22.43 -1.08
CA ASP A 46 0.80 22.85 -2.49
C ASP A 46 -0.56 23.21 -3.11
N GLY A 47 -1.62 23.31 -2.28
CA GLY A 47 -3.00 23.52 -2.74
C GLY A 47 -3.81 22.21 -2.90
N THR A 48 -3.25 21.04 -2.62
CA THR A 48 -3.97 19.76 -2.59
C THR A 48 -5.16 19.82 -1.65
N ALA A 49 -4.97 20.33 -0.43
CA ALA A 49 -6.02 20.43 0.57
C ALA A 49 -7.22 21.27 0.10
N ASP A 50 -6.99 22.37 -0.63
CA ASP A 50 -8.06 23.22 -1.15
C ASP A 50 -8.87 22.50 -2.26
N ARG A 51 -8.22 21.62 -3.03
CA ARG A 51 -8.90 20.76 -4.02
C ARG A 51 -9.77 19.73 -3.33
N LEU A 52 -9.21 19.02 -2.34
CA LEU A 52 -9.92 18.02 -1.56
C LEU A 52 -11.11 18.60 -0.80
N ALA A 53 -11.00 19.83 -0.26
CA ALA A 53 -12.10 20.51 0.45
C ALA A 53 -13.33 20.79 -0.45
N ARG A 54 -13.18 20.81 -1.77
CA ARG A 54 -14.27 21.00 -2.73
C ARG A 54 -14.95 19.70 -3.14
N ARG A 55 -14.39 18.55 -2.73
CA ARG A 55 -14.93 17.21 -3.06
C ARG A 55 -15.92 16.79 -1.98
N HIS A 56 -17.14 16.49 -2.38
CA HIS A 56 -18.22 16.02 -1.49
C HIS A 56 -18.54 14.54 -1.73
N ASP A 57 -17.87 13.92 -2.68
CA ASP A 57 -18.03 12.54 -3.14
C ASP A 57 -17.02 11.56 -2.51
N ILE A 58 -16.14 12.07 -1.66
CA ILE A 58 -15.10 11.31 -0.95
C ILE A 58 -15.08 11.65 0.55
N ARG A 59 -14.39 10.83 1.32
CA ARG A 59 -14.03 11.13 2.71
C ARG A 59 -12.60 11.66 2.73
N VAL A 60 -12.34 12.66 3.55
CA VAL A 60 -10.98 13.21 3.73
C VAL A 60 -10.63 13.18 5.22
N VAL A 61 -9.48 12.59 5.53
CA VAL A 61 -8.80 12.74 6.81
C VAL A 61 -7.51 13.51 6.55
N ARG A 62 -7.28 14.60 7.28
CA ARG A 62 -6.09 15.43 7.12
C ARG A 62 -5.23 15.39 8.36
N HIS A 63 -3.93 15.17 8.18
CA HIS A 63 -2.92 15.40 9.22
C HIS A 63 -2.55 16.88 9.30
N GLU A 64 -2.23 17.36 10.48
CA GLU A 64 -1.81 18.77 10.69
C GLU A 64 -0.48 19.09 10.02
N ALA A 65 0.40 18.07 9.86
CA ALA A 65 1.69 18.15 9.19
C ALA A 65 2.01 16.82 8.54
N ASN A 66 3.02 16.80 7.66
CA ASN A 66 3.51 15.56 7.06
C ASN A 66 4.05 14.62 8.15
N ARG A 67 3.48 13.42 8.21
CA ARG A 67 3.84 12.34 9.14
C ARG A 67 4.46 11.14 8.43
N GLY A 68 4.39 11.12 7.11
CA GLY A 68 4.96 10.09 6.23
C GLY A 68 3.93 9.12 5.67
N TYR A 69 4.33 8.46 4.60
CA TYR A 69 3.51 7.51 3.83
C TYR A 69 2.90 6.40 4.69
N GLY A 70 3.72 5.79 5.56
CA GLY A 70 3.25 4.73 6.46
C GLY A 70 2.23 5.25 7.48
N ALA A 71 2.42 6.48 7.99
CA ALA A 71 1.47 7.10 8.91
C ALA A 71 0.11 7.37 8.24
N ALA A 72 0.12 7.78 6.96
CA ALA A 72 -1.12 7.95 6.19
C ALA A 72 -1.84 6.60 5.98
N LEU A 73 -1.11 5.52 5.69
CA LEU A 73 -1.69 4.18 5.58
C LEU A 73 -2.20 3.65 6.93
N ALA A 74 -1.49 3.88 8.04
CA ALA A 74 -1.96 3.52 9.38
C ALA A 74 -3.28 4.22 9.71
N THR A 75 -3.43 5.50 9.32
CA THR A 75 -4.69 6.25 9.44
C THR A 75 -5.80 5.61 8.60
N ALA A 76 -5.50 5.18 7.38
CA ALA A 76 -6.46 4.47 6.51
C ALA A 76 -6.90 3.13 7.13
N TYR A 77 -5.97 2.36 7.72
CA TYR A 77 -6.26 1.11 8.42
C TYR A 77 -7.20 1.35 9.60
N ALA A 78 -6.87 2.30 10.47
CA ALA A 78 -7.69 2.64 11.63
C ALA A 78 -9.09 3.12 11.21
N THR A 79 -9.19 3.95 10.17
CA THR A 79 -10.47 4.43 9.63
C THR A 79 -11.31 3.26 9.10
N THR A 80 -10.70 2.31 8.39
CA THR A 80 -11.38 1.13 7.89
C THR A 80 -11.92 0.26 9.03
N LEU A 81 -11.10 0.02 10.05
CA LEU A 81 -11.49 -0.80 11.21
C LEU A 81 -12.60 -0.14 12.06
N ALA A 82 -12.62 1.18 12.13
CA ALA A 82 -13.66 1.93 12.82
C ALA A 82 -15.00 1.97 12.05
N GLY A 83 -15.00 1.65 10.77
CA GLY A 83 -16.16 1.72 9.89
C GLY A 83 -16.77 0.37 9.54
N PRO A 84 -17.80 0.37 8.67
CA PRO A 84 -18.57 -0.82 8.31
C PRO A 84 -17.99 -1.58 7.11
N TRP A 85 -16.67 -1.49 6.87
CA TRP A 85 -16.01 -2.11 5.71
C TRP A 85 -15.44 -3.48 6.05
N ASP A 86 -15.55 -4.40 5.10
CA ASP A 86 -15.00 -5.75 5.19
C ASP A 86 -13.50 -5.78 4.85
N GLY A 87 -12.98 -4.69 4.31
CA GLY A 87 -11.57 -4.55 3.95
C GLY A 87 -11.23 -3.19 3.38
N LEU A 88 -9.99 -3.06 2.97
CA LEU A 88 -9.36 -1.86 2.45
C LEU A 88 -8.66 -2.15 1.13
N VAL A 89 -8.83 -1.29 0.14
CA VAL A 89 -7.92 -1.19 -1.02
C VAL A 89 -7.06 0.05 -0.85
N THR A 90 -5.76 -0.06 -1.01
CA THR A 90 -4.83 1.08 -1.08
C THR A 90 -4.39 1.30 -2.52
N ILE A 91 -4.30 2.55 -2.94
CA ILE A 91 -3.80 2.95 -4.26
C ILE A 91 -3.11 4.31 -4.14
N ASP A 92 -1.95 4.47 -4.79
CA ASP A 92 -1.21 5.74 -4.74
C ASP A 92 -1.85 6.78 -5.65
N CYS A 93 -1.73 8.06 -5.29
CA CYS A 93 -2.35 9.19 -5.98
C CYS A 93 -1.46 9.81 -7.09
N ASP A 94 -0.44 9.10 -7.55
CA ASP A 94 0.54 9.61 -8.51
C ASP A 94 0.23 9.26 -9.98
N GLY A 95 -0.91 8.65 -10.23
CA GLY A 95 -1.35 8.23 -11.57
C GLY A 95 -0.61 7.00 -12.12
N GLN A 96 0.29 6.37 -11.36
CA GLN A 96 1.04 5.20 -11.82
C GLN A 96 0.24 3.89 -11.69
N HIS A 97 -0.83 3.88 -10.93
CA HIS A 97 -1.73 2.73 -10.80
C HIS A 97 -2.95 2.87 -11.71
N GLN A 98 -3.58 1.74 -12.01
CA GLN A 98 -4.78 1.69 -12.85
C GLN A 98 -6.02 1.39 -12.00
N PRO A 99 -6.86 2.38 -11.68
CA PRO A 99 -8.06 2.22 -10.84
C PRO A 99 -9.05 1.17 -11.34
N ARG A 100 -9.08 0.89 -12.66
CA ARG A 100 -9.92 -0.17 -13.24
C ARG A 100 -9.66 -1.58 -12.68
N LEU A 101 -8.52 -1.79 -12.01
CA LEU A 101 -8.18 -3.05 -11.36
C LEU A 101 -8.73 -3.15 -9.92
N ILE A 102 -9.28 -2.08 -9.35
CA ILE A 102 -9.85 -2.10 -7.99
C ILE A 102 -10.88 -3.24 -7.81
N PRO A 103 -11.83 -3.46 -8.74
CA PRO A 103 -12.77 -4.57 -8.61
C PRO A 103 -12.12 -5.96 -8.56
N ASP A 104 -11.02 -6.17 -9.29
CA ASP A 104 -10.29 -7.45 -9.31
C ASP A 104 -9.61 -7.71 -7.96
N PHE A 105 -9.02 -6.67 -7.35
CA PHE A 105 -8.42 -6.74 -6.02
C PHE A 105 -9.48 -7.05 -4.95
N ILE A 106 -10.64 -6.38 -5.01
CA ILE A 106 -11.77 -6.65 -4.12
C ILE A 106 -12.27 -8.08 -4.29
N ALA A 107 -12.44 -8.54 -5.53
CA ALA A 107 -12.89 -9.89 -5.81
C ALA A 107 -11.92 -10.95 -5.27
N ALA A 108 -10.62 -10.76 -5.48
CA ALA A 108 -9.60 -11.66 -4.96
C ALA A 108 -9.55 -11.67 -3.42
N ALA A 109 -9.66 -10.52 -2.76
CA ALA A 109 -9.72 -10.45 -1.30
C ALA A 109 -11.02 -11.05 -0.73
N SER A 110 -12.14 -10.95 -1.47
CA SER A 110 -13.44 -11.49 -1.07
C SER A 110 -13.60 -12.99 -1.34
N SER A 111 -12.67 -13.63 -2.08
CA SER A 111 -12.75 -15.06 -2.41
C SER A 111 -12.62 -15.97 -1.18
N GLY A 112 -12.01 -15.46 -0.12
CA GLY A 112 -11.67 -16.24 1.07
C GLY A 112 -10.32 -16.96 0.98
N ASP A 113 -9.59 -16.83 -0.12
CA ASP A 113 -8.29 -17.50 -0.34
C ASP A 113 -7.10 -16.64 0.06
N ALA A 114 -7.28 -15.32 0.18
CA ALA A 114 -6.25 -14.37 0.55
C ALA A 114 -6.69 -13.47 1.71
N ASP A 115 -5.76 -13.09 2.55
CA ASP A 115 -5.91 -12.06 3.57
C ASP A 115 -5.34 -10.72 3.08
N ILE A 116 -4.29 -10.78 2.24
CA ILE A 116 -3.67 -9.65 1.55
C ILE A 116 -3.55 -9.99 0.07
N VAL A 117 -4.07 -9.12 -0.79
CA VAL A 117 -3.84 -9.15 -2.24
C VAL A 117 -2.89 -8.01 -2.58
N SER A 118 -1.69 -8.32 -3.08
CA SER A 118 -0.69 -7.32 -3.43
C SER A 118 -0.56 -7.20 -4.94
N GLY A 119 -0.54 -5.98 -5.45
CA GLY A 119 -0.14 -5.75 -6.83
C GLY A 119 1.33 -6.09 -7.03
N SER A 120 1.67 -6.68 -8.17
CA SER A 120 3.05 -6.86 -8.57
C SER A 120 3.26 -6.36 -9.99
N ARG A 121 4.22 -5.46 -10.12
CA ARG A 121 4.68 -4.90 -11.42
C ARG A 121 5.63 -5.84 -12.15
N TYR A 122 5.98 -6.96 -11.53
CA TYR A 122 6.98 -7.90 -12.04
C TYR A 122 6.44 -9.32 -12.25
N LEU A 123 5.18 -9.58 -11.89
CA LEU A 123 4.54 -10.88 -12.04
C LEU A 123 4.19 -11.19 -13.52
N ALA A 124 3.81 -10.17 -14.27
CA ALA A 124 3.56 -10.26 -15.71
C ALA A 124 4.09 -9.02 -16.44
N ARG A 125 4.14 -9.07 -17.77
CA ARG A 125 4.46 -7.92 -18.61
C ARG A 125 3.23 -7.46 -19.37
N PHE A 126 3.05 -6.14 -19.44
CA PHE A 126 1.95 -5.52 -20.15
C PHE A 126 2.47 -4.69 -21.33
N PRO A 127 1.70 -4.57 -22.42
CA PRO A 127 1.98 -3.59 -23.46
C PRO A 127 2.01 -2.18 -22.87
N GLY A 128 3.08 -1.44 -23.09
CA GLY A 128 3.25 -0.08 -22.57
C GLY A 128 3.91 0.01 -21.18
N ASP A 129 4.38 -1.11 -20.62
CA ASP A 129 5.19 -1.06 -19.40
C ASP A 129 6.39 -0.13 -19.57
N SER A 130 6.61 0.72 -18.59
CA SER A 130 7.75 1.64 -18.54
C SER A 130 9.03 0.92 -18.09
N ALA A 131 10.18 1.48 -18.45
CA ALA A 131 11.45 1.06 -17.87
C ALA A 131 11.68 1.80 -16.54
N PRO A 132 11.74 1.10 -15.39
CA PRO A 132 12.01 1.76 -14.11
C PRO A 132 13.48 2.22 -14.05
N PRO A 133 13.80 3.27 -13.25
CA PRO A 133 15.17 3.60 -12.96
C PRO A 133 15.94 2.38 -12.43
N ALA A 134 17.10 2.08 -13.04
CA ALA A 134 17.85 0.84 -12.76
C ALA A 134 18.17 0.64 -11.27
N ALA A 135 18.51 1.71 -10.56
CA ALA A 135 18.77 1.66 -9.11
C ALA A 135 17.53 1.28 -8.30
N ARG A 136 16.35 1.82 -8.65
CA ARG A 136 15.09 1.46 -7.98
C ARG A 136 14.72 0.00 -8.20
N ARG A 137 14.84 -0.47 -9.46
CA ARG A 137 14.57 -1.87 -9.78
C ARG A 137 15.51 -2.81 -9.04
N ARG A 138 16.81 -2.49 -8.97
CA ARG A 138 17.81 -3.30 -8.26
C ARG A 138 17.49 -3.40 -6.78
N ILE A 139 17.20 -2.28 -6.11
CA ILE A 139 16.85 -2.27 -4.68
C ILE A 139 15.55 -3.05 -4.43
N ASN A 140 14.52 -2.84 -5.24
CA ASN A 140 13.29 -3.61 -5.12
C ASN A 140 13.59 -5.13 -5.21
N ALA A 141 14.30 -5.56 -6.24
CA ALA A 141 14.63 -6.98 -6.43
C ALA A 141 15.47 -7.54 -5.27
N GLU A 142 16.46 -6.78 -4.77
CA GLU A 142 17.33 -7.18 -3.66
C GLU A 142 16.52 -7.34 -2.36
N ILE A 143 15.73 -6.34 -1.99
CA ILE A 143 14.92 -6.39 -0.77
C ILE A 143 13.80 -7.42 -0.89
N THR A 144 13.14 -7.55 -2.03
CA THR A 144 12.12 -8.60 -2.23
C THR A 144 12.71 -10.00 -2.04
N LYS A 145 13.91 -10.25 -2.58
CA LYS A 145 14.63 -11.51 -2.37
C LYS A 145 14.99 -11.75 -0.90
N GLU A 146 15.44 -10.70 -0.22
CA GLU A 146 15.81 -10.75 1.20
C GLU A 146 14.60 -11.06 2.07
N ILE A 147 13.46 -10.40 1.85
CA ILE A 147 12.18 -10.67 2.52
C ILE A 147 11.75 -12.11 2.32
N ASN A 148 11.75 -12.60 1.07
CA ASN A 148 11.36 -13.96 0.78
C ASN A 148 12.22 -14.98 1.52
N SER A 149 13.54 -14.74 1.59
CA SER A 149 14.47 -15.61 2.31
C SER A 149 14.27 -15.59 3.82
N ARG A 150 14.03 -14.40 4.41
CA ARG A 150 13.89 -14.22 5.85
C ARG A 150 12.53 -14.73 6.37
N LEU A 151 11.47 -14.47 5.60
CA LEU A 151 10.08 -14.67 6.06
C LEU A 151 9.39 -15.89 5.42
N GLY A 152 10.07 -16.62 4.54
CA GLY A 152 9.48 -17.77 3.82
C GLY A 152 8.37 -17.38 2.85
N LEU A 153 8.39 -16.13 2.31
CA LEU A 153 7.44 -15.62 1.35
C LEU A 153 7.89 -15.89 -0.10
N SER A 154 7.01 -15.64 -1.06
CA SER A 154 7.27 -15.81 -2.50
C SER A 154 6.83 -14.56 -3.29
N LEU A 155 7.09 -13.36 -2.75
CA LEU A 155 6.74 -12.11 -3.39
C LEU A 155 7.59 -11.85 -4.63
N THR A 156 7.01 -11.18 -5.62
CA THR A 156 7.72 -10.66 -6.79
C THR A 156 7.90 -9.13 -6.75
N ASP A 157 7.09 -8.42 -5.92
CA ASP A 157 7.18 -6.98 -5.71
C ASP A 157 6.82 -6.57 -4.28
N ALA A 158 7.81 -6.32 -3.44
CA ALA A 158 7.59 -5.95 -2.04
C ALA A 158 7.04 -4.52 -1.83
N PHE A 159 7.11 -3.64 -2.85
CA PHE A 159 6.87 -2.20 -2.69
C PHE A 159 5.69 -1.64 -3.49
N CYS A 160 4.90 -2.47 -4.17
CA CYS A 160 3.72 -1.97 -4.86
C CYS A 160 2.71 -1.41 -3.86
N GLY A 161 2.27 -0.15 -4.01
CA GLY A 161 1.29 0.50 -3.14
C GLY A 161 -0.15 0.02 -3.36
N PHE A 162 -0.42 -0.59 -4.53
CA PHE A 162 -1.74 -1.13 -4.85
C PHE A 162 -1.96 -2.48 -4.17
N LYS A 163 -2.75 -2.48 -3.10
CA LYS A 163 -3.04 -3.69 -2.32
C LYS A 163 -4.51 -3.72 -1.88
N ALA A 164 -5.03 -4.92 -1.64
CA ALA A 164 -6.26 -5.09 -0.87
C ALA A 164 -5.98 -5.91 0.39
N TYR A 165 -6.59 -5.50 1.48
CA TYR A 165 -6.49 -6.12 2.79
C TYR A 165 -7.89 -6.49 3.26
N THR A 166 -8.09 -7.72 3.69
CA THR A 166 -9.31 -8.09 4.41
C THR A 166 -9.31 -7.42 5.80
N ARG A 167 -10.48 -7.30 6.41
CA ARG A 167 -10.60 -6.81 7.80
C ARG A 167 -9.74 -7.63 8.76
N ARG A 168 -9.73 -8.96 8.58
CA ARG A 168 -8.86 -9.88 9.35
C ARG A 168 -7.38 -9.51 9.24
N ALA A 169 -6.90 -9.15 8.04
CA ALA A 169 -5.51 -8.71 7.87
C ALA A 169 -5.25 -7.40 8.62
N LEU A 170 -6.13 -6.41 8.47
CA LEU A 170 -5.99 -5.11 9.14
C LEU A 170 -5.97 -5.23 10.68
N GLU A 171 -6.75 -6.15 11.25
CA GLU A 171 -6.78 -6.42 12.69
C GLU A 171 -5.48 -7.03 13.23
N ARG A 172 -4.62 -7.56 12.36
CA ARG A 172 -3.33 -8.18 12.69
C ARG A 172 -2.13 -7.31 12.37
N LEU A 173 -2.33 -6.21 11.65
CA LEU A 173 -1.27 -5.30 11.22
C LEU A 173 -1.27 -4.04 12.11
N HIS A 174 -0.19 -3.87 12.86
CA HIS A 174 0.02 -2.73 13.77
C HIS A 174 1.21 -1.90 13.28
N ILE A 175 0.97 -1.08 12.27
CA ILE A 175 2.00 -0.31 11.59
C ILE A 175 2.54 0.80 12.48
N THR A 176 3.85 0.79 12.70
CA THR A 176 4.61 1.82 13.46
C THR A 176 5.61 2.56 12.58
N GLU A 177 6.06 1.95 11.46
CA GLU A 177 6.93 2.60 10.49
C GLU A 177 6.17 3.68 9.73
N ALA A 178 6.54 4.93 9.95
CA ALA A 178 5.84 6.08 9.37
C ALA A 178 6.25 6.37 7.92
N GLY A 179 7.41 5.91 7.48
CA GLY A 179 8.00 6.25 6.18
C GLY A 179 7.68 5.27 5.06
N TYR A 180 8.49 5.36 3.99
CA TYR A 180 8.36 4.53 2.80
C TYR A 180 8.73 3.06 3.00
N ALA A 181 9.34 2.70 4.14
CA ALA A 181 9.64 1.32 4.48
C ALA A 181 8.48 0.58 5.16
N MET A 182 7.34 1.25 5.39
CA MET A 182 6.14 0.65 5.98
C MET A 182 5.75 -0.71 5.36
N PRO A 183 5.82 -0.94 4.03
CA PRO A 183 5.49 -2.25 3.48
C PRO A 183 6.37 -3.38 4.03
N LEU A 184 7.61 -3.10 4.41
CA LEU A 184 8.54 -4.10 4.95
C LEU A 184 8.10 -4.56 6.33
N GLU A 185 7.72 -3.62 7.20
CA GLU A 185 7.12 -3.94 8.50
C GLU A 185 5.83 -4.74 8.33
N ALA A 186 4.97 -4.34 7.38
CA ALA A 186 3.73 -5.06 7.09
C ALA A 186 3.97 -6.50 6.65
N TRP A 187 5.01 -6.78 5.85
CA TRP A 187 5.34 -8.14 5.44
C TRP A 187 5.83 -9.00 6.61
N VAL A 188 6.66 -8.45 7.49
CA VAL A 188 7.10 -9.16 8.71
C VAL A 188 5.90 -9.52 9.58
N GLN A 189 5.01 -8.57 9.85
CA GLN A 189 3.81 -8.81 10.65
C GLN A 189 2.86 -9.79 9.98
N ALA A 190 2.68 -9.70 8.65
CA ALA A 190 1.84 -10.62 7.89
C ALA A 190 2.36 -12.05 7.97
N ALA A 191 3.66 -12.26 7.81
CA ALA A 191 4.29 -13.58 7.94
C ALA A 191 4.16 -14.13 9.36
N ALA A 192 4.44 -13.33 10.38
CA ALA A 192 4.33 -13.73 11.78
C ALA A 192 2.87 -14.07 12.16
N ALA A 193 1.89 -13.40 11.60
CA ALA A 193 0.47 -13.65 11.80
C ALA A 193 -0.10 -14.80 10.94
N GLY A 194 0.71 -15.41 10.07
CA GLY A 194 0.27 -16.46 9.14
C GLY A 194 -0.78 -15.99 8.15
N LEU A 195 -0.72 -14.74 7.70
CA LEU A 195 -1.65 -14.20 6.72
C LEU A 195 -1.33 -14.76 5.32
N ARG A 196 -2.38 -15.10 4.59
CA ARG A 196 -2.27 -15.60 3.22
C ARG A 196 -2.13 -14.42 2.26
N ILE A 197 -1.05 -14.43 1.48
CA ILE A 197 -0.71 -13.38 0.53
C ILE A 197 -0.82 -13.92 -0.88
N VAL A 198 -1.51 -13.18 -1.74
CA VAL A 198 -1.62 -13.45 -3.19
C VAL A 198 -1.18 -12.21 -3.94
N GLU A 199 -0.45 -12.38 -5.04
CA GLU A 199 -0.09 -11.29 -5.93
C GLU A 199 -0.96 -11.28 -7.19
N LEU A 200 -1.40 -10.08 -7.59
CA LEU A 200 -2.04 -9.82 -8.87
C LEU A 200 -1.11 -8.98 -9.76
N PRO A 201 -1.01 -9.30 -11.06
CA PRO A 201 -0.19 -8.53 -11.96
C PRO A 201 -0.79 -7.14 -12.21
N VAL A 202 0.04 -6.10 -12.09
CA VAL A 202 -0.32 -4.73 -12.42
C VAL A 202 0.69 -4.14 -13.40
N PRO A 203 0.29 -3.24 -14.32
CA PRO A 203 1.22 -2.57 -15.22
C PRO A 203 2.29 -1.78 -14.49
N LEU A 204 3.49 -1.78 -15.04
CA LEU A 204 4.61 -0.98 -14.56
C LEU A 204 4.59 0.39 -15.26
N VAL A 205 4.05 1.39 -14.59
CA VAL A 205 3.93 2.74 -15.13
C VAL A 205 4.85 3.70 -14.35
N TYR A 206 5.68 4.44 -15.06
CA TYR A 206 6.48 5.53 -14.55
C TYR A 206 6.16 6.79 -15.35
N LEU A 207 5.47 7.75 -14.75
CA LEU A 207 5.12 9.02 -15.37
C LEU A 207 6.21 10.06 -15.16
N ASP A 208 6.87 10.05 -14.00
CA ASP A 208 7.96 10.97 -13.65
C ASP A 208 9.19 10.19 -13.15
N LEU A 209 10.22 10.14 -13.98
CA LEU A 209 11.49 9.49 -13.64
C LEU A 209 12.31 10.30 -12.63
N ALA A 210 12.05 11.60 -12.50
CA ALA A 210 12.72 12.50 -11.57
C ALA A 210 12.11 12.50 -10.17
N ARG A 211 10.95 11.85 -9.98
CA ARG A 211 10.28 11.78 -8.69
C ARG A 211 11.23 11.20 -7.64
N SER A 212 11.45 11.97 -6.58
CA SER A 212 12.39 11.71 -5.49
C SER A 212 11.67 11.07 -4.29
N PHE A 213 12.39 10.28 -3.48
CA PHE A 213 11.91 9.87 -2.14
C PHE A 213 12.05 11.02 -1.13
N GLY A 214 12.90 11.99 -1.45
CA GLY A 214 13.25 13.13 -0.63
C GLY A 214 14.42 12.90 0.32
N GLY A 215 15.30 13.88 0.39
CA GLY A 215 16.43 13.91 1.33
C GLY A 215 17.41 12.74 1.16
N ALA A 216 17.83 12.16 2.29
CA ALA A 216 18.83 11.10 2.31
C ALA A 216 18.40 9.80 1.59
N LEU A 217 17.08 9.56 1.43
CA LEU A 217 16.58 8.36 0.75
C LEU A 217 16.74 8.37 -0.77
N ASP A 218 17.17 9.48 -1.35
CA ASP A 218 17.54 9.52 -2.76
C ASP A 218 18.86 8.79 -3.02
N ASP A 219 19.75 8.74 -2.05
CA ASP A 219 20.92 7.87 -2.10
C ASP A 219 20.54 6.40 -1.96
N ALA A 220 20.99 5.57 -2.91
CA ALA A 220 20.62 4.17 -3.00
C ALA A 220 21.16 3.33 -1.84
N SER A 221 22.37 3.63 -1.33
CA SER A 221 23.01 2.90 -0.23
C SER A 221 22.34 3.23 1.11
N THR A 222 22.04 4.49 1.34
CA THR A 222 21.32 4.98 2.51
C THR A 222 19.92 4.37 2.57
N ARG A 223 19.20 4.35 1.43
CA ARG A 223 17.89 3.74 1.34
C ARG A 223 17.90 2.24 1.61
N LEU A 224 18.90 1.52 1.09
CA LEU A 224 19.04 0.09 1.33
C LEU A 224 19.34 -0.21 2.80
N ALA A 225 20.23 0.57 3.43
CA ALA A 225 20.52 0.45 4.85
C ALA A 225 19.29 0.71 5.73
N TYR A 226 18.52 1.76 5.41
CA TYR A 226 17.26 2.06 6.09
C TYR A 226 16.24 0.92 5.95
N TYR A 227 16.08 0.33 4.78
CA TYR A 227 15.16 -0.77 4.57
C TYR A 227 15.55 -2.00 5.42
N ARG A 228 16.83 -2.33 5.51
CA ARG A 228 17.31 -3.42 6.36
C ARG A 228 17.10 -3.15 7.83
N ASP A 229 17.37 -1.94 8.29
CA ASP A 229 17.11 -1.53 9.68
C ASP A 229 15.63 -1.70 10.05
N VAL A 230 14.71 -1.31 9.15
CA VAL A 230 13.27 -1.50 9.39
C VAL A 230 12.90 -2.99 9.45
N LEU A 231 13.46 -3.83 8.57
CA LEU A 231 13.25 -5.28 8.63
C LEU A 231 13.75 -5.87 9.94
N ASP A 232 14.95 -5.53 10.35
CA ASP A 232 15.57 -6.05 11.58
C ASP A 232 14.75 -5.65 12.83
N ARG A 233 14.31 -4.39 12.90
CA ARG A 233 13.45 -3.89 13.99
C ARG A 233 12.07 -4.58 14.00
N ALA A 234 11.47 -4.76 12.85
CA ALA A 234 10.15 -5.40 12.73
C ALA A 234 10.23 -6.88 13.13
N GLU A 235 11.27 -7.62 12.71
CA GLU A 235 11.48 -9.01 13.10
C GLU A 235 11.70 -9.14 14.61
N ALA A 236 12.50 -8.27 15.22
CA ALA A 236 12.72 -8.25 16.67
C ALA A 236 11.42 -7.98 17.44
N ALA A 237 10.59 -7.04 16.96
CA ALA A 237 9.29 -6.74 17.56
C ALA A 237 8.31 -7.92 17.44
N ALA A 238 8.25 -8.58 16.28
CA ALA A 238 7.39 -9.75 16.06
C ALA A 238 7.79 -10.93 16.97
N ALA A 239 9.10 -11.21 17.11
CA ALA A 239 9.60 -12.26 17.99
C ALA A 239 9.24 -12.01 19.47
N SER A 240 9.30 -10.76 19.92
CA SER A 240 8.93 -10.37 21.29
C SER A 240 7.44 -10.57 21.56
N HIS A 241 6.58 -10.31 20.59
CA HIS A 241 5.13 -10.51 20.72
C HIS A 241 4.75 -11.98 20.86
N VAL A 242 5.39 -12.86 20.12
CA VAL A 242 5.17 -14.32 20.19
C VAL A 242 5.58 -14.85 21.55
N ALA A 243 6.68 -14.37 22.14
CA ALA A 243 7.15 -14.79 23.46
C ALA A 243 6.17 -14.43 24.60
N VAL A 244 5.50 -13.27 24.51
CA VAL A 244 4.53 -12.79 25.52
C VAL A 244 3.20 -13.53 25.44
N THR A 245 2.77 -13.98 24.25
CA THR A 245 1.51 -14.70 24.07
C THR A 245 1.62 -16.20 24.33
N ALA A 246 2.84 -16.74 24.50
CA ALA A 246 3.11 -18.15 24.81
C ALA A 246 3.28 -18.44 26.32
N THR A 247 3.21 -17.40 27.16
CA THR A 247 3.24 -17.49 28.63
C THR A 247 1.87 -17.24 29.22
#